data_b3c951c4c7b070355d4e77767f717f4f
#
_entry.id   b3c951c4c7b070355d4e77767f717f4f
#
_cell.length_a   1.000
_cell.length_b   1.000
_cell.length_c   1.000
_cell.angle_alpha   90.00
_cell.angle_beta   90.00
_cell.angle_gamma   90.00
#
_symmetry.space_group_name_H-M   'P 1'
#
loop_
_entity.id
_entity.type
_entity.pdbx_description
1 polymer ?
#
loop_
_entity_poly.entity_id
_entity_poly.type
_entity_poly.pdbx_seq_one_letter_code
_entity_poly.pdbx_strand_id
1 'polypeptide(L)'
;GKEHSSIIKEVTIMKMAKRIFAAACALSLACSMAACGSSSSDSSSSKKEAKAMTDDQKEQVNALQDKLPDIELSNKTIKWMAHYDINPSDGKSESPAISLFQTKYGGKIEYVQTTWDNRYTDLAKAVMANDSPDFFPVDDMDAFPKGAIKAMFEPIDDVVDFSSDIWSSSQTLNDSFVFNGKHYVAAIDVRPQYVCTYNTKTISDFGYDDPAELYANDEWTWSKFTEMCLDFADSEADRYALDGYWYGKALNDTCGYPLIGLEDGKLVNNMGKAEVGTVQDLMYNLEKNNVVFDRSSNNWKTRGDGANGEGLGSQLTLFIPIGTWALEDTPEKTKTFGSVKDGEVMFVPMPRMDDSDKYYVSTGVNGYLLCKNAPNPDGFNAFVNCCKVANSEVQNITEEQLKNDYGWTDDMIEMRKTIYDLARQNPVFDFQDGVSAELSTLMQTVNQATMITGGGATTWTECVAENQKAVDYIIKEANANVAE
;
A
#
# COMPACT_ATOMS: atom_id res chain seq x y z
N GLY A 1 30.75 18.39 -37.25
CA GLY A 1 31.15 17.01 -36.91
C GLY A 1 30.96 16.68 -35.40
N LYS A 2 31.00 17.72 -34.53
CA LYS A 2 30.83 17.48 -33.06
C LYS A 2 29.37 17.53 -32.60
N GLU A 3 28.52 18.31 -33.23
CA GLU A 3 27.08 18.40 -32.89
C GLU A 3 26.29 17.16 -33.32
N HIS A 4 26.65 16.54 -34.46
CA HIS A 4 26.00 15.29 -34.90
C HIS A 4 26.32 14.09 -34.01
N SER A 5 27.51 14.09 -33.39
CA SER A 5 27.93 13.03 -32.45
C SER A 5 27.21 13.15 -31.09
N SER A 6 26.87 14.38 -30.65
CA SER A 6 26.11 14.62 -29.40
C SER A 6 24.66 14.14 -29.53
N ILE A 7 23.97 14.49 -30.62
CA ILE A 7 22.58 14.11 -30.86
C ILE A 7 22.41 12.58 -31.00
N ILE A 8 23.40 11.91 -31.63
CA ILE A 8 23.37 10.43 -31.75
C ILE A 8 23.58 9.77 -30.39
N LYS A 9 24.40 10.35 -29.49
CA LYS A 9 24.58 9.85 -28.13
C LYS A 9 23.33 10.05 -27.28
N GLU A 10 22.68 11.23 -27.36
CA GLU A 10 21.42 11.48 -26.63
C GLU A 10 20.28 10.56 -27.10
N VAL A 11 20.14 10.36 -28.41
CA VAL A 11 19.13 9.45 -28.97
C VAL A 11 19.42 7.99 -28.62
N THR A 12 20.69 7.62 -28.49
CA THR A 12 21.09 6.24 -28.09
C THR A 12 20.85 6.04 -26.60
N ILE A 13 21.14 7.03 -25.76
CA ILE A 13 20.85 7.02 -24.31
C ILE A 13 19.33 6.98 -24.06
N MET A 14 18.55 7.78 -24.79
CA MET A 14 17.08 7.72 -24.71
C MET A 14 16.50 6.37 -25.20
N LYS A 15 17.11 5.73 -26.20
CA LYS A 15 16.67 4.40 -26.65
C LYS A 15 17.09 3.28 -25.70
N MET A 16 18.22 3.41 -25.01
CA MET A 16 18.62 2.50 -23.93
C MET A 16 17.75 2.71 -22.69
N ALA A 17 17.49 3.94 -22.30
CA ALA A 17 16.55 4.25 -21.23
C ALA A 17 15.14 3.68 -21.51
N LYS A 18 14.62 3.83 -22.74
CA LYS A 18 13.33 3.24 -23.13
C LYS A 18 13.33 1.70 -23.17
N ARG A 19 14.45 1.06 -23.41
CA ARG A 19 14.55 -0.44 -23.36
C ARG A 19 14.70 -0.95 -21.94
N ILE A 20 15.38 -0.24 -21.07
CA ILE A 20 15.46 -0.51 -19.63
C ILE A 20 14.08 -0.26 -19.00
N PHE A 21 13.37 0.79 -19.48
CA PHE A 21 12.03 1.14 -19.02
C PHE A 21 10.94 0.11 -19.37
N ALA A 22 10.99 -0.47 -20.57
CA ALA A 22 10.07 -1.54 -20.97
C ALA A 22 10.29 -2.82 -20.16
N ALA A 23 11.51 -3.08 -19.70
CA ALA A 23 11.81 -4.21 -18.82
C ALA A 23 11.36 -3.94 -17.35
N ALA A 24 11.52 -2.70 -16.85
CA ALA A 24 11.10 -2.34 -15.49
C ALA A 24 9.56 -2.30 -15.34
N CYS A 25 8.83 -1.83 -16.36
CA CYS A 25 7.37 -1.87 -16.36
C CYS A 25 6.80 -3.30 -16.47
N ALA A 26 7.54 -4.22 -17.11
CA ALA A 26 7.12 -5.62 -17.19
C ALA A 26 7.33 -6.41 -15.87
N LEU A 27 8.14 -5.89 -14.96
CA LEU A 27 8.58 -6.59 -13.75
C LEU A 27 7.89 -6.15 -12.45
N SER A 28 7.30 -4.95 -12.41
CA SER A 28 6.36 -4.59 -11.33
C SER A 28 5.06 -5.40 -11.39
N LEU A 29 4.84 -6.11 -12.49
CA LEU A 29 3.67 -6.95 -12.79
C LEU A 29 3.75 -8.38 -12.25
N ALA A 30 4.94 -8.86 -11.87
CA ALA A 30 5.08 -10.25 -11.47
C ALA A 30 4.64 -10.54 -10.02
N CYS A 31 4.52 -9.52 -9.16
CA CYS A 31 4.16 -9.72 -7.77
C CYS A 31 2.66 -9.72 -7.48
N SER A 32 1.83 -9.16 -8.37
CA SER A 32 0.36 -9.24 -8.22
C SER A 32 -0.26 -10.49 -8.85
N MET A 33 0.50 -11.29 -9.61
CA MET A 33 -0.02 -12.49 -10.27
C MET A 33 0.11 -13.78 -9.46
N ALA A 34 0.67 -13.76 -8.27
CA ALA A 34 0.66 -14.92 -7.38
C ALA A 34 -0.70 -15.16 -6.69
N ALA A 35 -1.66 -14.23 -6.86
CA ALA A 35 -3.00 -14.36 -6.26
C ALA A 35 -4.09 -14.87 -7.22
N CYS A 36 -3.83 -15.02 -8.53
CA CYS A 36 -4.82 -15.56 -9.48
C CYS A 36 -4.15 -16.43 -10.54
N GLY A 37 -3.88 -17.69 -10.19
CA GLY A 37 -3.59 -18.73 -11.16
C GLY A 37 -4.88 -19.17 -11.85
N SER A 38 -5.14 -18.69 -13.06
CA SER A 38 -6.09 -19.35 -13.94
C SER A 38 -5.31 -20.13 -15.01
N SER A 39 -5.05 -21.39 -14.75
CA SER A 39 -4.81 -22.37 -15.79
C SER A 39 -6.15 -23.03 -16.11
N SER A 40 -6.60 -22.84 -17.34
CA SER A 40 -7.70 -23.62 -17.90
C SER A 40 -7.31 -25.09 -17.96
N SER A 41 -7.83 -25.88 -17.05
CA SER A 41 -8.03 -27.32 -17.25
C SER A 41 -9.32 -27.69 -16.57
N ASP A 42 -10.25 -28.21 -17.36
CA ASP A 42 -11.48 -28.87 -16.92
C ASP A 42 -11.18 -29.89 -15.81
N SER A 43 -11.46 -29.53 -14.60
CA SER A 43 -11.78 -30.46 -13.54
C SER A 43 -12.84 -29.82 -12.65
N SER A 44 -13.95 -30.48 -12.49
CA SER A 44 -15.05 -30.12 -11.58
C SER A 44 -14.54 -30.07 -10.14
N SER A 45 -13.91 -28.95 -9.75
CA SER A 45 -13.66 -28.64 -8.34
C SER A 45 -14.87 -27.88 -7.83
N SER A 46 -15.55 -28.44 -6.84
CA SER A 46 -16.57 -27.76 -6.07
C SER A 46 -16.01 -26.40 -5.60
N LYS A 47 -16.60 -25.28 -6.02
CA LYS A 47 -16.31 -23.97 -5.47
C LYS A 47 -16.50 -24.06 -3.96
N LYS A 48 -15.45 -23.85 -3.19
CA LYS A 48 -15.57 -23.74 -1.74
C LYS A 48 -16.36 -22.47 -1.44
N GLU A 49 -17.43 -22.61 -0.66
CA GLU A 49 -18.21 -21.47 -0.21
C GLU A 49 -17.39 -20.66 0.83
N ALA A 50 -17.74 -19.37 0.96
CA ALA A 50 -17.18 -18.53 2.03
C ALA A 50 -17.49 -19.15 3.40
N LYS A 51 -16.55 -18.97 4.35
CA LYS A 51 -16.80 -19.36 5.75
C LYS A 51 -17.79 -18.40 6.38
N ALA A 52 -18.93 -18.90 6.79
CA ALA A 52 -19.93 -18.14 7.51
C ALA A 52 -19.35 -17.61 8.84
N MET A 53 -19.76 -16.41 9.23
CA MET A 53 -19.54 -15.94 10.60
C MET A 53 -20.21 -16.87 11.61
N THR A 54 -19.63 -16.96 12.80
CA THR A 54 -20.26 -17.66 13.94
C THR A 54 -21.56 -16.97 14.33
N ASP A 55 -22.43 -17.64 15.07
CA ASP A 55 -23.69 -17.05 15.52
C ASP A 55 -23.44 -15.83 16.43
N ASP A 56 -22.43 -15.87 17.28
CA ASP A 56 -22.00 -14.75 18.12
C ASP A 56 -21.51 -13.56 17.28
N GLN A 57 -20.68 -13.80 16.27
CA GLN A 57 -20.23 -12.75 15.34
C GLN A 57 -21.39 -12.14 14.55
N LYS A 58 -22.37 -12.95 14.11
CA LYS A 58 -23.59 -12.47 13.44
C LYS A 58 -24.43 -11.61 14.38
N GLU A 59 -24.57 -12.00 15.64
CA GLU A 59 -25.28 -11.21 16.64
C GLU A 59 -24.61 -9.84 16.84
N GLN A 60 -23.27 -9.83 17.01
CA GLN A 60 -22.51 -8.57 17.12
C GLN A 60 -22.73 -7.66 15.91
N VAL A 61 -22.64 -8.19 14.68
CA VAL A 61 -22.85 -7.41 13.45
C VAL A 61 -24.29 -6.92 13.34
N ASN A 62 -25.28 -7.77 13.63
CA ASN A 62 -26.69 -7.39 13.55
C ASN A 62 -27.06 -6.28 14.54
N ALA A 63 -26.42 -6.23 15.70
CA ALA A 63 -26.63 -5.18 16.69
C ALA A 63 -26.17 -3.78 16.20
N LEU A 64 -25.33 -3.73 15.16
CA LEU A 64 -24.84 -2.45 14.61
C LEU A 64 -25.86 -1.72 13.72
N GLN A 65 -26.95 -2.37 13.34
CA GLN A 65 -27.96 -1.76 12.46
C GLN A 65 -28.54 -0.46 13.04
N ASP A 66 -28.69 -0.36 14.36
CA ASP A 66 -29.23 0.82 15.05
C ASP A 66 -28.26 2.02 15.02
N LYS A 67 -26.98 1.80 14.69
CA LYS A 67 -25.98 2.87 14.52
C LYS A 67 -25.98 3.49 13.12
N LEU A 68 -26.69 2.89 12.20
CA LEU A 68 -26.72 3.28 10.79
C LEU A 68 -27.92 4.18 10.48
N PRO A 69 -27.78 5.14 9.58
CA PRO A 69 -28.90 5.98 9.17
C PRO A 69 -29.97 5.15 8.43
N ASP A 70 -31.22 5.59 8.55
CA ASP A 70 -32.33 5.01 7.81
C ASP A 70 -32.33 5.60 6.38
N ILE A 71 -31.78 4.84 5.44
CA ILE A 71 -31.73 5.17 4.02
C ILE A 71 -32.62 4.19 3.28
N GLU A 72 -33.60 4.70 2.54
CA GLU A 72 -34.43 3.88 1.65
C GLU A 72 -33.74 3.79 0.29
N LEU A 73 -33.24 2.60 -0.06
CA LEU A 73 -32.59 2.35 -1.33
C LEU A 73 -33.59 1.92 -2.39
N SER A 74 -33.79 2.76 -3.40
CA SER A 74 -34.56 2.40 -4.61
C SER A 74 -33.82 1.34 -5.45
N ASN A 75 -32.49 1.43 -5.52
CA ASN A 75 -31.60 0.42 -6.08
C ASN A 75 -30.71 -0.15 -4.97
N LYS A 76 -30.82 -1.45 -4.73
CA LYS A 76 -30.08 -2.18 -3.69
C LYS A 76 -28.74 -2.73 -4.17
N THR A 77 -28.43 -2.62 -5.45
CA THR A 77 -27.18 -3.10 -6.04
C THR A 77 -26.22 -1.94 -6.27
N ILE A 78 -24.99 -2.10 -5.79
CA ILE A 78 -23.87 -1.20 -6.13
C ILE A 78 -22.81 -1.98 -6.91
N LYS A 79 -22.23 -1.34 -7.92
CA LYS A 79 -21.24 -1.94 -8.81
C LYS A 79 -19.83 -1.60 -8.36
N TRP A 80 -19.05 -2.61 -8.03
CA TRP A 80 -17.66 -2.54 -7.63
C TRP A 80 -16.73 -2.85 -8.79
N MET A 81 -15.95 -1.86 -9.28
CA MET A 81 -14.93 -2.09 -10.30
C MET A 81 -13.56 -2.14 -9.64
N ALA A 82 -12.89 -3.26 -9.75
CA ALA A 82 -11.54 -3.47 -9.25
C ALA A 82 -10.88 -4.68 -9.92
N HIS A 83 -9.59 -4.85 -9.68
CA HIS A 83 -8.84 -6.05 -10.08
C HIS A 83 -9.00 -7.22 -9.09
N TYR A 84 -9.80 -7.04 -8.05
CA TYR A 84 -10.15 -8.06 -7.06
C TYR A 84 -11.61 -7.95 -6.64
N ASP A 85 -12.21 -9.07 -6.26
CA ASP A 85 -13.58 -9.14 -5.74
C ASP A 85 -13.59 -8.98 -4.22
N ILE A 86 -14.42 -8.08 -3.70
CA ILE A 86 -14.61 -7.90 -2.25
C ILE A 86 -15.74 -8.79 -1.69
N ASN A 87 -16.52 -9.43 -2.54
CA ASN A 87 -17.52 -10.39 -2.09
C ASN A 87 -16.85 -11.61 -1.47
N PRO A 88 -17.49 -12.24 -0.47
CA PRO A 88 -16.98 -13.46 0.15
C PRO A 88 -16.77 -14.58 -0.88
N SER A 89 -15.64 -15.28 -0.82
CA SER A 89 -15.31 -16.36 -1.75
C SER A 89 -14.32 -17.37 -1.16
N ASP A 90 -14.32 -18.58 -1.71
CA ASP A 90 -13.29 -19.61 -1.61
C ASP A 90 -12.64 -19.82 -0.21
N GLY A 91 -13.49 -20.06 0.80
CA GLY A 91 -13.03 -20.40 2.15
C GLY A 91 -12.51 -19.24 2.97
N LYS A 92 -12.62 -18.00 2.48
CA LYS A 92 -12.42 -16.78 3.27
C LYS A 92 -13.65 -16.46 4.10
N SER A 93 -13.45 -15.83 5.24
CA SER A 93 -14.54 -15.45 6.13
C SER A 93 -15.41 -14.35 5.51
N GLU A 94 -16.70 -14.35 5.86
CA GLU A 94 -17.64 -13.30 5.48
C GLU A 94 -17.20 -11.95 6.04
N SER A 95 -17.38 -10.87 5.25
CA SER A 95 -17.10 -9.51 5.66
C SER A 95 -18.21 -8.96 6.55
N PRO A 96 -17.91 -8.48 7.77
CA PRO A 96 -18.91 -7.81 8.63
C PRO A 96 -19.61 -6.64 7.94
N ALA A 97 -18.87 -5.81 7.20
CA ALA A 97 -19.43 -4.66 6.50
C ALA A 97 -20.43 -5.06 5.39
N ILE A 98 -20.11 -6.07 4.59
CA ILE A 98 -20.99 -6.57 3.53
C ILE A 98 -22.22 -7.22 4.13
N SER A 99 -22.06 -8.03 5.19
CA SER A 99 -23.16 -8.63 5.92
C SER A 99 -24.10 -7.57 6.50
N LEU A 100 -23.56 -6.52 7.08
CA LEU A 100 -24.32 -5.39 7.62
C LEU A 100 -25.08 -4.62 6.52
N PHE A 101 -24.43 -4.37 5.38
CA PHE A 101 -25.06 -3.75 4.21
C PHE A 101 -26.25 -4.56 3.68
N GLN A 102 -26.09 -5.88 3.59
CA GLN A 102 -27.17 -6.79 3.21
C GLN A 102 -28.30 -6.81 4.25
N THR A 103 -27.98 -6.90 5.53
CA THR A 103 -28.97 -7.03 6.60
C THR A 103 -29.77 -5.73 6.81
N LYS A 104 -29.11 -4.58 6.89
CA LYS A 104 -29.78 -3.29 7.14
C LYS A 104 -30.54 -2.79 5.92
N TYR A 105 -29.92 -2.86 4.71
CA TYR A 105 -30.44 -2.20 3.52
C TYR A 105 -30.90 -3.16 2.41
N GLY A 106 -30.70 -4.47 2.59
CA GLY A 106 -30.88 -5.46 1.53
C GLY A 106 -29.89 -5.29 0.39
N GLY A 107 -28.75 -4.64 0.67
CA GLY A 107 -27.74 -4.25 -0.30
C GLY A 107 -26.97 -5.43 -0.88
N LYS A 108 -26.55 -5.30 -2.14
CA LYS A 108 -25.74 -6.28 -2.87
C LYS A 108 -24.63 -5.56 -3.61
N ILE A 109 -23.48 -6.24 -3.72
CA ILE A 109 -22.33 -5.77 -4.49
C ILE A 109 -22.18 -6.62 -5.74
N GLU A 110 -22.30 -5.99 -6.90
CA GLU A 110 -22.00 -6.58 -8.20
C GLU A 110 -20.54 -6.30 -8.55
N TYR A 111 -19.76 -7.35 -8.77
CA TYR A 111 -18.37 -7.22 -9.15
C TYR A 111 -18.21 -6.98 -10.64
N VAL A 112 -17.59 -5.85 -11.01
CA VAL A 112 -17.20 -5.49 -12.36
C VAL A 112 -15.70 -5.71 -12.48
N GLN A 113 -15.31 -6.86 -13.01
CA GLN A 113 -13.92 -7.28 -13.08
C GLN A 113 -13.13 -6.43 -14.08
N THR A 114 -11.96 -5.98 -13.64
CA THR A 114 -10.89 -5.45 -14.48
C THR A 114 -9.55 -6.11 -14.13
N THR A 115 -8.47 -5.66 -14.76
CA THR A 115 -7.11 -6.09 -14.42
C THR A 115 -6.34 -4.93 -13.80
N TRP A 116 -5.28 -5.22 -13.09
CA TRP A 116 -4.38 -4.19 -12.55
C TRP A 116 -3.97 -3.20 -13.65
N ASP A 117 -3.54 -3.67 -14.80
CA ASP A 117 -3.05 -2.83 -15.88
C ASP A 117 -4.13 -1.99 -16.57
N ASN A 118 -5.35 -2.54 -16.68
CA ASN A 118 -6.44 -1.94 -17.47
C ASN A 118 -7.43 -1.14 -16.65
N ARG A 119 -7.35 -1.17 -15.30
CA ARG A 119 -8.40 -0.63 -14.42
C ARG A 119 -8.79 0.82 -14.72
N TYR A 120 -7.83 1.70 -14.98
CA TYR A 120 -8.13 3.11 -15.31
C TYR A 120 -8.64 3.28 -16.73
N THR A 121 -8.15 2.49 -17.67
CA THR A 121 -8.65 2.49 -19.06
C THR A 121 -10.07 1.97 -19.11
N ASP A 122 -10.37 0.91 -18.39
CA ASP A 122 -11.71 0.32 -18.33
C ASP A 122 -12.70 1.25 -17.62
N LEU A 123 -12.28 1.90 -16.53
CA LEU A 123 -13.10 2.92 -15.86
C LEU A 123 -13.40 4.09 -16.81
N ALA A 124 -12.40 4.63 -17.50
CA ALA A 124 -12.61 5.72 -18.46
C ALA A 124 -13.58 5.33 -19.58
N LYS A 125 -13.46 4.13 -20.12
CA LYS A 125 -14.41 3.60 -21.14
C LYS A 125 -15.83 3.50 -20.60
N ALA A 126 -16.01 2.98 -19.39
CA ALA A 126 -17.30 2.84 -18.74
C ALA A 126 -17.97 4.21 -18.51
N VAL A 127 -17.22 5.19 -18.00
CA VAL A 127 -17.69 6.56 -17.79
C VAL A 127 -18.12 7.19 -19.12
N MET A 128 -17.32 7.06 -20.17
CA MET A 128 -17.64 7.60 -21.51
C MET A 128 -18.85 6.93 -22.15
N ALA A 129 -19.08 5.66 -21.88
CA ALA A 129 -20.21 4.90 -22.40
C ALA A 129 -21.52 5.10 -21.59
N ASN A 130 -21.52 5.93 -20.54
CA ASN A 130 -22.62 6.05 -19.57
C ASN A 130 -23.01 4.72 -18.91
N ASP A 131 -22.03 3.86 -18.69
CA ASP A 131 -22.16 2.57 -18.00
C ASP A 131 -21.16 2.52 -16.83
N SER A 132 -21.10 3.59 -16.06
CA SER A 132 -20.18 3.73 -14.93
C SER A 132 -20.46 2.68 -13.86
N PRO A 133 -19.43 2.09 -13.25
CA PRO A 133 -19.57 1.44 -11.95
C PRO A 133 -19.92 2.50 -10.88
N ASP A 134 -20.31 2.03 -9.69
CA ASP A 134 -20.58 2.96 -8.58
C ASP A 134 -19.30 3.36 -7.86
N PHE A 135 -18.42 2.42 -7.57
CA PHE A 135 -17.26 2.72 -6.75
C PHE A 135 -16.01 1.93 -7.13
N PHE A 136 -14.88 2.46 -6.68
CA PHE A 136 -13.54 2.06 -7.05
C PHE A 136 -12.60 2.13 -5.84
N PRO A 137 -11.54 1.29 -5.76
CA PRO A 137 -10.60 1.31 -4.64
C PRO A 137 -9.63 2.50 -4.69
N VAL A 138 -9.17 2.91 -3.51
CA VAL A 138 -8.13 3.92 -3.33
C VAL A 138 -6.93 3.38 -2.54
N ASP A 139 -6.98 2.15 -2.10
CA ASP A 139 -6.04 1.49 -1.20
C ASP A 139 -4.59 1.44 -1.71
N ASP A 140 -4.39 1.47 -3.02
CA ASP A 140 -3.05 1.50 -3.65
C ASP A 140 -2.46 2.90 -3.79
N MET A 141 -3.15 3.96 -3.33
CA MET A 141 -2.72 5.36 -3.37
C MET A 141 -2.40 5.89 -4.77
N ASP A 142 -2.93 5.28 -5.81
CA ASP A 142 -2.66 5.63 -7.22
C ASP A 142 -3.87 6.19 -7.97
N ALA A 143 -5.02 6.30 -7.32
CA ALA A 143 -6.25 6.83 -7.90
C ALA A 143 -6.50 8.31 -7.58
N PHE A 144 -6.05 8.78 -6.42
CA PHE A 144 -6.29 10.14 -5.92
C PHE A 144 -4.97 10.93 -5.80
N PRO A 145 -4.91 12.20 -6.24
CA PRO A 145 -6.00 13.01 -6.79
C PRO A 145 -6.21 12.90 -8.31
N LYS A 146 -5.48 12.03 -9.00
CA LYS A 146 -5.53 11.86 -10.47
C LYS A 146 -6.96 11.74 -11.02
N GLY A 147 -7.80 10.94 -10.38
CA GLY A 147 -9.17 10.75 -10.79
C GLY A 147 -10.04 12.00 -10.65
N ALA A 148 -9.76 12.86 -9.66
CA ALA A 148 -10.39 14.17 -9.52
C ALA A 148 -9.94 15.12 -10.64
N ILE A 149 -8.64 15.17 -10.95
CA ILE A 149 -8.06 15.98 -12.01
C ILE A 149 -8.63 15.61 -13.38
N LYS A 150 -8.84 14.31 -13.63
CA LYS A 150 -9.35 13.77 -14.90
C LYS A 150 -10.88 13.58 -14.93
N ALA A 151 -11.60 14.07 -13.93
CA ALA A 151 -13.04 13.91 -13.80
C ALA A 151 -13.53 12.44 -13.92
N MET A 152 -12.80 11.51 -13.31
CA MET A 152 -13.18 10.09 -13.25
C MET A 152 -13.95 9.74 -11.97
N PHE A 153 -13.87 10.60 -10.95
CA PHE A 153 -14.56 10.44 -9.67
C PHE A 153 -15.33 11.70 -9.31
N GLU A 154 -16.38 11.51 -8.51
CA GLU A 154 -17.23 12.58 -8.02
C GLU A 154 -16.76 13.07 -6.65
N PRO A 155 -16.89 14.38 -6.36
CA PRO A 155 -16.89 14.84 -4.98
C PRO A 155 -18.02 14.16 -4.19
N ILE A 156 -17.75 13.83 -2.93
CA ILE A 156 -18.72 13.09 -2.09
C ILE A 156 -19.25 13.88 -0.90
N ASP A 157 -18.95 15.19 -0.84
CA ASP A 157 -19.41 16.06 0.24
C ASP A 157 -20.94 16.11 0.38
N ASP A 158 -21.66 16.02 -0.76
CA ASP A 158 -23.14 15.99 -0.80
C ASP A 158 -23.71 14.56 -0.73
N VAL A 159 -22.86 13.53 -0.70
CA VAL A 159 -23.26 12.13 -0.66
C VAL A 159 -23.07 11.50 0.70
N VAL A 160 -21.93 11.78 1.37
CA VAL A 160 -21.58 11.26 2.67
C VAL A 160 -21.63 12.38 3.70
N ASP A 161 -22.39 12.20 4.76
CA ASP A 161 -22.43 13.14 5.89
C ASP A 161 -21.25 12.89 6.84
N PHE A 162 -20.11 13.53 6.53
CA PHE A 162 -18.90 13.45 7.35
C PHE A 162 -19.06 14.11 8.74
N SER A 163 -20.11 14.91 8.95
CA SER A 163 -20.41 15.55 10.25
C SER A 163 -21.14 14.61 11.22
N SER A 164 -21.65 13.47 10.73
CA SER A 164 -22.35 12.49 11.56
C SER A 164 -21.42 11.81 12.56
N ASP A 165 -21.99 11.26 13.63
CA ASP A 165 -21.24 10.53 14.68
C ASP A 165 -20.46 9.35 14.12
N ILE A 166 -20.92 8.72 13.03
CA ILE A 166 -20.24 7.61 12.36
C ILE A 166 -18.83 8.01 11.92
N TRP A 167 -18.66 9.24 11.39
CA TRP A 167 -17.41 9.72 10.80
C TRP A 167 -16.57 10.58 11.73
N SER A 168 -17.06 10.94 12.92
CA SER A 168 -16.39 11.87 13.85
C SER A 168 -14.97 11.46 14.22
N SER A 169 -14.73 10.17 14.41
CA SER A 169 -13.39 9.63 14.78
C SER A 169 -12.39 9.61 13.61
N SER A 170 -12.83 9.78 12.38
CA SER A 170 -11.98 9.78 11.18
C SER A 170 -12.00 11.10 10.42
N GLN A 171 -12.42 12.18 11.06
CA GLN A 171 -12.48 13.51 10.43
C GLN A 171 -11.09 13.97 9.97
N THR A 172 -10.08 13.88 10.81
CA THR A 172 -8.70 14.23 10.45
C THR A 172 -8.18 13.40 9.28
N LEU A 173 -8.50 12.10 9.26
CA LEU A 173 -8.12 11.22 8.16
C LEU A 173 -8.80 11.64 6.85
N ASN A 174 -10.11 11.90 6.87
CA ASN A 174 -10.84 12.34 5.68
C ASN A 174 -10.35 13.70 5.17
N ASP A 175 -10.02 14.62 6.07
CA ASP A 175 -9.44 15.93 5.72
C ASP A 175 -8.07 15.81 5.04
N SER A 176 -7.33 14.73 5.26
CA SER A 176 -6.06 14.44 4.57
C SER A 176 -6.26 14.08 3.08
N PHE A 177 -7.47 13.77 2.66
CA PHE A 177 -7.84 13.43 1.29
C PHE A 177 -8.74 14.48 0.63
N VAL A 178 -8.60 15.73 1.01
CA VAL A 178 -9.23 16.88 0.36
C VAL A 178 -8.34 17.37 -0.77
N PHE A 179 -8.93 17.55 -1.96
CA PHE A 179 -8.25 18.15 -3.09
C PHE A 179 -9.12 19.28 -3.66
N ASN A 180 -8.53 20.45 -3.80
CA ASN A 180 -9.24 21.66 -4.24
C ASN A 180 -10.54 21.95 -3.45
N GLY A 181 -10.49 21.76 -2.13
CA GLY A 181 -11.59 22.05 -1.23
C GLY A 181 -12.72 21.03 -1.20
N LYS A 182 -12.56 19.86 -1.84
CA LYS A 182 -13.59 18.82 -1.91
C LYS A 182 -13.05 17.46 -1.45
N HIS A 183 -13.90 16.67 -0.79
CA HIS A 183 -13.61 15.27 -0.48
C HIS A 183 -13.98 14.38 -1.66
N TYR A 184 -13.09 13.45 -2.01
CA TYR A 184 -13.32 12.43 -3.04
C TYR A 184 -13.27 11.01 -2.48
N VAL A 185 -12.62 10.83 -1.33
CA VAL A 185 -12.38 9.55 -0.69
C VAL A 185 -13.24 9.44 0.56
N ALA A 186 -14.04 8.38 0.65
CA ALA A 186 -14.61 7.94 1.91
C ALA A 186 -13.56 7.10 2.65
N ALA A 187 -12.76 7.75 3.49
CA ALA A 187 -11.68 7.11 4.23
C ALA A 187 -12.21 6.43 5.49
N ILE A 188 -12.26 5.10 5.46
CA ILE A 188 -12.76 4.27 6.56
C ILE A 188 -11.75 4.23 7.70
N ASP A 189 -10.49 3.92 7.39
CA ASP A 189 -9.37 3.83 8.32
C ASP A 189 -8.04 4.00 7.59
N VAL A 190 -6.98 4.19 8.35
CA VAL A 190 -5.61 4.12 7.84
C VAL A 190 -5.28 2.69 7.37
N ARG A 191 -4.36 2.59 6.43
CA ARG A 191 -3.79 1.32 5.98
C ARG A 191 -2.27 1.41 6.01
N PRO A 192 -1.60 0.91 7.05
CA PRO A 192 -0.15 0.85 7.04
C PRO A 192 0.36 0.16 5.78
N GLN A 193 1.21 0.83 5.01
CA GLN A 193 1.68 0.32 3.71
C GLN A 193 2.83 -0.66 3.88
N TYR A 194 3.77 -0.33 4.75
CA TYR A 194 4.96 -1.13 4.95
C TYR A 194 5.25 -1.30 6.42
N VAL A 195 5.61 -2.52 6.78
CA VAL A 195 6.15 -2.90 8.09
C VAL A 195 7.50 -3.57 7.88
N CYS A 196 8.36 -3.55 8.87
CA CYS A 196 9.65 -4.23 8.83
C CYS A 196 9.45 -5.69 9.21
N THR A 197 9.33 -6.58 8.21
CA THR A 197 9.11 -8.01 8.42
C THR A 197 10.43 -8.75 8.55
N TYR A 198 10.49 -9.68 9.48
CA TYR A 198 11.68 -10.48 9.76
C TYR A 198 11.32 -11.90 10.18
N ASN A 199 12.31 -12.79 10.13
CA ASN A 199 12.20 -14.17 10.64
C ASN A 199 12.81 -14.25 12.04
N THR A 200 12.04 -14.65 13.04
CA THR A 200 12.47 -14.70 14.44
C THR A 200 13.60 -15.70 14.69
N LYS A 201 13.63 -16.77 13.89
CA LYS A 201 14.70 -17.77 13.96
C LYS A 201 16.02 -17.17 13.49
N THR A 202 16.03 -16.35 12.44
CA THR A 202 17.23 -15.63 11.98
C THR A 202 17.77 -14.71 13.06
N ILE A 203 16.90 -13.94 13.72
CA ILE A 203 17.28 -13.09 14.85
C ILE A 203 17.97 -13.89 15.95
N SER A 204 17.37 -15.00 16.35
CA SER A 204 17.93 -15.88 17.40
C SER A 204 19.23 -16.55 16.99
N ASP A 205 19.31 -17.11 15.79
CA ASP A 205 20.47 -17.86 15.30
C ASP A 205 21.71 -16.96 15.13
N PHE A 206 21.50 -15.69 14.78
CA PHE A 206 22.57 -14.69 14.67
C PHE A 206 22.85 -13.93 15.97
N GLY A 207 22.06 -14.15 17.03
CA GLY A 207 22.24 -13.55 18.34
C GLY A 207 21.91 -12.07 18.41
N TYR A 208 20.99 -11.61 17.56
CA TYR A 208 20.51 -10.23 17.61
C TYR A 208 19.43 -10.04 18.67
N ASP A 209 19.29 -8.80 19.14
CA ASP A 209 18.15 -8.37 19.92
C ASP A 209 16.89 -8.42 19.04
N ASP A 210 15.78 -8.89 19.60
CA ASP A 210 14.52 -8.97 18.84
C ASP A 210 13.99 -7.56 18.54
N PRO A 211 13.72 -7.22 17.25
CA PRO A 211 13.16 -5.92 16.89
C PRO A 211 11.88 -5.55 17.64
N ALA A 212 11.02 -6.52 18.00
CA ALA A 212 9.82 -6.26 18.79
C ALA A 212 10.15 -5.85 20.23
N GLU A 213 11.18 -6.44 20.84
CA GLU A 213 11.67 -6.04 22.16
C GLU A 213 12.37 -4.67 22.09
N LEU A 214 13.18 -4.43 21.06
CA LEU A 214 13.78 -3.12 20.82
C LEU A 214 12.72 -2.02 20.66
N TYR A 215 11.66 -2.29 19.93
CA TYR A 215 10.53 -1.37 19.81
C TYR A 215 9.86 -1.12 21.17
N ALA A 216 9.58 -2.16 21.94
CA ALA A 216 8.96 -2.05 23.26
C ALA A 216 9.80 -1.24 24.27
N ASN A 217 11.12 -1.28 24.11
CA ASN A 217 12.07 -0.53 24.94
C ASN A 217 12.44 0.85 24.38
N ASP A 218 11.79 1.28 23.29
CA ASP A 218 12.09 2.55 22.59
C ASP A 218 13.53 2.62 22.02
N GLU A 219 14.10 1.47 21.68
CA GLU A 219 15.46 1.32 21.15
C GLU A 219 15.50 0.96 19.65
N TRP A 220 14.33 0.83 18.99
CA TRP A 220 14.23 0.53 17.58
C TRP A 220 14.42 1.77 16.71
N THR A 221 15.69 2.17 16.52
CA THR A 221 16.11 3.41 15.85
C THR A 221 16.84 3.15 14.54
N TRP A 222 17.05 4.19 13.74
CA TRP A 222 17.88 4.12 12.52
C TRP A 222 19.29 3.59 12.81
N SER A 223 19.91 4.02 13.91
CA SER A 223 21.24 3.55 14.29
C SER A 223 21.23 2.06 14.60
N LYS A 224 20.26 1.57 15.36
CA LYS A 224 20.15 0.14 15.69
C LYS A 224 19.84 -0.71 14.46
N PHE A 225 18.90 -0.27 13.61
CA PHE A 225 18.59 -0.90 12.34
C PHE A 225 19.83 -1.00 11.44
N THR A 226 20.58 0.12 11.30
CA THR A 226 21.80 0.17 10.49
C THR A 226 22.88 -0.75 11.03
N GLU A 227 23.10 -0.76 12.35
CA GLU A 227 24.05 -1.66 13.02
C GLU A 227 23.75 -3.13 12.67
N MET A 228 22.50 -3.56 12.85
CA MET A 228 22.08 -4.93 12.54
C MET A 228 22.24 -5.26 11.06
N CYS A 229 21.89 -4.34 10.17
CA CYS A 229 22.03 -4.52 8.72
C CYS A 229 23.51 -4.67 8.30
N LEU A 230 24.39 -3.84 8.83
CA LEU A 230 25.81 -3.88 8.51
C LEU A 230 26.49 -5.15 9.05
N ASP A 231 26.11 -5.60 10.23
CA ASP A 231 26.65 -6.83 10.84
C ASP A 231 26.19 -8.09 10.10
N PHE A 232 24.92 -8.13 9.66
CA PHE A 232 24.35 -9.27 8.96
C PHE A 232 24.86 -9.42 7.52
N ALA A 233 25.13 -8.32 6.83
CA ALA A 233 25.50 -8.32 5.42
C ALA A 233 26.87 -8.97 5.19
N ASP A 234 26.92 -9.99 4.34
CA ASP A 234 28.12 -10.71 3.96
C ASP A 234 27.96 -11.24 2.54
N SER A 235 28.56 -10.54 1.59
CA SER A 235 28.45 -10.90 0.17
C SER A 235 29.13 -12.24 -0.18
N GLU A 236 30.14 -12.68 0.58
CA GLU A 236 30.79 -13.97 0.39
C GLU A 236 29.88 -15.11 0.85
N ALA A 237 29.05 -14.89 1.85
CA ALA A 237 28.03 -15.81 2.32
C ALA A 237 26.66 -15.61 1.63
N ASP A 238 26.58 -14.74 0.63
CA ASP A 238 25.37 -14.39 -0.10
C ASP A 238 24.24 -13.84 0.81
N ARG A 239 24.62 -13.13 1.90
CA ARG A 239 23.69 -12.50 2.83
C ARG A 239 23.56 -11.01 2.56
N TYR A 240 22.31 -10.56 2.41
CA TYR A 240 21.95 -9.16 2.28
C TYR A 240 20.89 -8.82 3.32
N ALA A 241 21.15 -7.78 4.12
CA ALA A 241 20.26 -7.48 5.23
C ALA A 241 18.90 -6.94 4.78
N LEU A 242 18.83 -6.29 3.61
CA LEU A 242 17.64 -5.62 3.12
C LEU A 242 17.31 -6.06 1.70
N ASP A 243 16.06 -6.45 1.50
CA ASP A 243 15.50 -6.81 0.18
C ASP A 243 14.05 -6.35 0.08
N GLY A 244 13.45 -6.55 -1.07
CA GLY A 244 12.05 -6.20 -1.37
C GLY A 244 11.93 -5.13 -2.43
N TYR A 245 10.67 -4.80 -2.77
CA TYR A 245 10.38 -3.81 -3.81
C TYR A 245 10.21 -2.39 -3.25
N TRP A 246 9.90 -2.26 -1.95
CA TRP A 246 9.40 -1.02 -1.36
C TRP A 246 10.27 -0.44 -0.24
N TYR A 247 11.46 -1.02 0.01
CA TYR A 247 12.34 -0.56 1.09
C TYR A 247 12.70 0.93 0.97
N GLY A 248 12.83 1.44 -0.23
CA GLY A 248 13.13 2.85 -0.48
C GLY A 248 12.04 3.80 0.02
N LYS A 249 10.77 3.52 -0.33
CA LYS A 249 9.63 4.30 0.18
C LYS A 249 9.44 4.09 1.68
N ALA A 250 9.54 2.84 2.14
CA ALA A 250 9.37 2.51 3.55
C ALA A 250 10.37 3.24 4.45
N LEU A 251 11.64 3.31 4.04
CA LEU A 251 12.67 4.05 4.78
C LEU A 251 12.48 5.56 4.64
N ASN A 252 12.24 6.08 3.43
CA ASN A 252 12.03 7.51 3.23
C ASN A 252 10.95 8.06 4.17
N ASP A 253 9.83 7.38 4.28
CA ASP A 253 8.68 7.87 5.03
C ASP A 253 8.94 7.91 6.55
N THR A 254 9.96 7.21 7.04
CA THR A 254 10.37 7.27 8.46
C THR A 254 10.86 8.64 8.89
N CYS A 255 11.24 9.51 7.96
CA CYS A 255 11.60 10.91 8.25
C CYS A 255 10.39 11.82 8.51
N GLY A 256 9.18 11.33 8.33
CA GLY A 256 7.94 12.08 8.53
C GLY A 256 7.43 12.84 7.30
N TYR A 257 8.18 12.84 6.19
CA TYR A 257 7.80 13.50 4.95
C TYR A 257 7.76 12.52 3.78
N PRO A 258 6.59 12.39 3.09
CA PRO A 258 6.55 11.70 1.82
C PRO A 258 7.27 12.54 0.75
N LEU A 259 7.76 11.92 -0.31
CA LEU A 259 8.36 12.68 -1.41
C LEU A 259 7.33 13.61 -2.06
N ILE A 260 6.11 13.14 -2.26
CA ILE A 260 5.00 13.95 -2.78
C ILE A 260 3.88 13.94 -1.74
N GLY A 261 3.68 15.08 -1.10
CA GLY A 261 2.64 15.27 -0.08
C GLY A 261 1.41 15.99 -0.59
N LEU A 262 0.43 16.11 0.28
CA LEU A 262 -0.77 16.93 0.07
C LEU A 262 -0.95 17.81 1.33
N GLU A 263 -0.82 19.12 1.18
CA GLU A 263 -0.94 20.10 2.25
C GLU A 263 -2.00 21.14 1.85
N ASP A 264 -2.95 21.38 2.74
CA ASP A 264 -4.06 22.32 2.51
C ASP A 264 -4.79 22.09 1.16
N GLY A 265 -4.97 20.82 0.79
CA GLY A 265 -5.65 20.43 -0.45
C GLY A 265 -4.83 20.65 -1.71
N LYS A 266 -3.52 20.87 -1.61
CA LYS A 266 -2.59 21.03 -2.73
C LYS A 266 -1.41 20.08 -2.62
N LEU A 267 -0.99 19.56 -3.76
CA LEU A 267 0.21 18.73 -3.86
C LEU A 267 1.47 19.55 -3.59
N VAL A 268 2.41 18.97 -2.88
CA VAL A 268 3.71 19.56 -2.55
C VAL A 268 4.85 18.60 -2.84
N ASN A 269 5.99 19.14 -3.29
CA ASN A 269 7.23 18.40 -3.50
C ASN A 269 8.13 18.56 -2.28
N ASN A 270 8.39 17.48 -1.57
CA ASN A 270 9.20 17.45 -0.36
C ASN A 270 10.67 17.03 -0.61
N MET A 271 11.08 16.80 -1.86
CA MET A 271 12.45 16.36 -2.18
C MET A 271 13.54 17.26 -1.59
N GLY A 272 13.27 18.55 -1.42
CA GLY A 272 14.21 19.52 -0.85
C GLY A 272 14.20 19.63 0.69
N LYS A 273 13.37 18.85 1.41
CA LYS A 273 13.35 18.87 2.87
C LYS A 273 14.64 18.27 3.44
N ALA A 274 15.16 18.89 4.52
CA ALA A 274 16.39 18.44 5.16
C ALA A 274 16.26 17.01 5.73
N GLU A 275 15.11 16.68 6.29
CA GLU A 275 14.79 15.36 6.84
C GLU A 275 14.81 14.28 5.76
N VAL A 276 14.28 14.59 4.58
CA VAL A 276 14.35 13.70 3.41
C VAL A 276 15.80 13.49 3.00
N GLY A 277 16.60 14.55 2.93
CA GLY A 277 18.03 14.44 2.64
C GLY A 277 18.75 13.51 3.62
N THR A 278 18.45 13.62 4.92
CA THR A 278 19.08 12.80 5.95
C THR A 278 18.77 11.32 5.78
N VAL A 279 17.51 10.93 5.54
CA VAL A 279 17.16 9.51 5.34
C VAL A 279 17.69 8.98 4.00
N GLN A 280 17.72 9.80 2.97
CA GLN A 280 18.28 9.40 1.66
C GLN A 280 19.80 9.18 1.75
N ASP A 281 20.52 9.97 2.56
CA ASP A 281 21.94 9.76 2.83
C ASP A 281 22.17 8.45 3.61
N LEU A 282 21.29 8.14 4.57
CA LEU A 282 21.30 6.83 5.25
C LEU A 282 21.14 5.69 4.24
N MET A 283 20.17 5.79 3.33
CA MET A 283 19.91 4.79 2.31
C MET A 283 21.11 4.61 1.36
N TYR A 284 21.74 5.72 0.94
CA TYR A 284 22.93 5.69 0.13
C TYR A 284 24.10 4.96 0.83
N ASN A 285 24.26 5.18 2.14
CA ASN A 285 25.27 4.50 2.94
C ASN A 285 25.00 3.00 3.06
N LEU A 286 23.76 2.58 3.24
CA LEU A 286 23.38 1.17 3.26
C LEU A 286 23.73 0.48 1.93
N GLU A 287 23.42 1.12 0.81
CA GLU A 287 23.75 0.58 -0.51
C GLU A 287 25.26 0.45 -0.71
N LYS A 288 26.05 1.49 -0.35
CA LYS A 288 27.50 1.48 -0.49
C LYS A 288 28.21 0.42 0.35
N ASN A 289 27.57 -0.09 1.38
CA ASN A 289 28.08 -1.18 2.23
C ASN A 289 27.51 -2.55 1.87
N ASN A 290 26.94 -2.72 0.66
CA ASN A 290 26.38 -3.98 0.16
C ASN A 290 25.30 -4.58 1.08
N VAL A 291 24.55 -3.75 1.75
CA VAL A 291 23.45 -4.19 2.64
C VAL A 291 22.24 -4.64 1.84
N VAL A 292 22.03 -4.04 0.66
CA VAL A 292 20.83 -4.22 -0.16
C VAL A 292 21.04 -5.30 -1.22
N PHE A 293 20.09 -6.22 -1.33
CA PHE A 293 20.12 -7.26 -2.36
C PHE A 293 20.08 -6.64 -3.78
N ASP A 294 21.03 -7.05 -4.63
CA ASP A 294 21.14 -6.53 -6.00
C ASP A 294 20.09 -7.15 -6.93
N ARG A 295 18.91 -6.51 -6.99
CA ARG A 295 17.85 -6.90 -7.90
C ARG A 295 18.21 -6.64 -9.37
N SER A 296 19.06 -5.66 -9.65
CA SER A 296 19.45 -5.31 -11.03
C SER A 296 20.18 -6.45 -11.73
N SER A 297 21.00 -7.19 -11.00
CA SER A 297 21.69 -8.39 -11.49
C SER A 297 20.84 -9.67 -11.43
N ASN A 298 19.63 -9.59 -10.84
CA ASN A 298 18.72 -10.72 -10.66
C ASN A 298 17.38 -10.52 -11.39
N ASN A 299 17.42 -9.96 -12.58
CA ASN A 299 16.24 -9.67 -13.41
C ASN A 299 15.20 -8.80 -12.70
N TRP A 300 15.63 -7.90 -11.82
CA TRP A 300 14.82 -7.03 -10.99
C TRP A 300 13.87 -7.76 -10.03
N LYS A 301 14.13 -9.03 -9.77
CA LYS A 301 13.36 -9.83 -8.81
C LYS A 301 13.96 -9.69 -7.41
N THR A 302 13.10 -9.65 -6.41
CA THR A 302 13.48 -9.87 -5.02
C THR A 302 13.65 -11.37 -4.75
N ARG A 303 14.37 -11.74 -3.71
CA ARG A 303 14.42 -13.12 -3.23
C ARG A 303 13.82 -13.27 -1.83
N GLY A 304 13.89 -12.19 -1.05
CA GLY A 304 13.55 -12.24 0.36
C GLY A 304 12.08 -12.53 0.65
N ASP A 305 11.17 -12.22 -0.27
CA ASP A 305 9.74 -12.54 -0.21
C ASP A 305 9.37 -13.88 -0.88
N GLY A 306 10.36 -14.63 -1.32
CA GLY A 306 10.18 -15.92 -1.98
C GLY A 306 9.97 -15.88 -3.48
N ALA A 307 10.10 -14.72 -4.14
CA ALA A 307 9.91 -14.59 -5.58
C ALA A 307 10.86 -15.49 -6.40
N ASN A 308 12.06 -15.77 -5.86
CA ASN A 308 13.04 -16.71 -6.41
C ASN A 308 13.07 -18.06 -5.67
N GLY A 309 12.05 -18.34 -4.82
CA GLY A 309 11.95 -19.59 -4.05
C GLY A 309 12.82 -19.65 -2.80
N GLU A 310 13.56 -18.59 -2.47
CA GLU A 310 14.46 -18.55 -1.30
C GLU A 310 13.75 -18.02 -0.06
N GLY A 311 13.11 -16.87 -0.15
CA GLY A 311 12.32 -16.29 0.94
C GLY A 311 13.12 -15.84 2.16
N LEU A 312 12.42 -15.19 3.09
CA LEU A 312 12.97 -14.71 4.35
C LEU A 312 13.39 -15.88 5.27
N GLY A 313 12.68 -17.00 5.19
CA GLY A 313 12.97 -18.20 5.97
C GLY A 313 14.30 -18.90 5.59
N SER A 314 14.94 -18.54 4.47
CA SER A 314 16.27 -19.07 4.09
C SER A 314 17.42 -18.50 4.92
N GLN A 315 17.16 -17.45 5.73
CA GLN A 315 18.16 -16.75 6.56
C GLN A 315 19.26 -16.01 5.76
N LEU A 316 18.99 -15.71 4.49
CA LEU A 316 19.88 -14.94 3.61
C LEU A 316 19.46 -13.47 3.51
N THR A 317 18.32 -13.13 4.10
CA THR A 317 17.78 -11.76 4.21
C THR A 317 17.36 -11.51 5.65
N LEU A 318 17.68 -10.33 6.20
CA LEU A 318 17.34 -9.99 7.58
C LEU A 318 15.97 -9.31 7.67
N PHE A 319 15.74 -8.30 6.84
CA PHE A 319 14.53 -7.48 6.83
C PHE A 319 13.92 -7.35 5.44
N ILE A 320 12.60 -7.40 5.37
CA ILE A 320 11.83 -7.09 4.17
C ILE A 320 10.74 -6.09 4.55
N PRO A 321 10.87 -4.82 4.15
CA PRO A 321 9.76 -3.87 4.21
C PRO A 321 8.67 -4.26 3.22
N ILE A 322 7.51 -4.69 3.74
CA ILE A 322 6.37 -5.17 2.96
C ILE A 322 5.07 -4.93 3.73
N GLY A 323 3.95 -4.90 3.05
CA GLY A 323 2.65 -4.81 3.71
C GLY A 323 2.25 -6.11 4.42
N THR A 324 1.48 -6.00 5.49
CA THR A 324 0.98 -7.18 6.24
C THR A 324 0.11 -8.11 5.38
N TRP A 325 -0.45 -7.59 4.28
CA TRP A 325 -1.18 -8.39 3.28
C TRP A 325 -0.37 -9.59 2.77
N ALA A 326 0.97 -9.49 2.74
CA ALA A 326 1.84 -10.60 2.34
C ALA A 326 1.77 -11.80 3.30
N LEU A 327 1.32 -11.57 4.54
CA LEU A 327 1.12 -12.58 5.57
C LEU A 327 -0.37 -12.96 5.75
N GLU A 328 -1.26 -12.33 5.01
CA GLU A 328 -2.71 -12.59 5.00
C GLU A 328 -3.04 -13.58 3.87
N ASP A 329 -2.38 -14.73 3.92
CA ASP A 329 -2.56 -15.83 2.95
C ASP A 329 -2.38 -17.19 3.63
N THR A 330 -2.66 -18.25 2.88
CA THR A 330 -2.57 -19.62 3.41
C THR A 330 -1.14 -19.96 3.85
N PRO A 331 -0.95 -20.86 4.81
CA PRO A 331 0.38 -21.31 5.26
C PRO A 331 1.27 -21.82 4.12
N GLU A 332 0.67 -22.39 3.07
CA GLU A 332 1.41 -22.85 1.90
C GLU A 332 2.05 -21.70 1.10
N LYS A 333 1.34 -20.57 0.99
CA LYS A 333 1.83 -19.40 0.26
C LYS A 333 2.79 -18.53 1.09
N THR A 334 2.61 -18.50 2.40
CA THR A 334 3.48 -17.71 3.31
C THR A 334 4.70 -18.46 3.82
N LYS A 335 4.85 -19.75 3.50
CA LYS A 335 5.93 -20.59 4.00
C LYS A 335 7.35 -20.09 3.70
N THR A 336 7.51 -19.29 2.65
CA THR A 336 8.80 -18.69 2.29
C THR A 336 9.30 -17.67 3.29
N PHE A 337 8.38 -17.06 4.08
CA PHE A 337 8.73 -16.20 5.21
C PHE A 337 9.15 -16.99 6.45
N GLY A 338 8.63 -18.19 6.59
CA GLY A 338 8.73 -19.07 7.74
C GLY A 338 7.37 -19.60 8.16
N SER A 339 7.30 -20.38 9.23
CA SER A 339 6.02 -20.83 9.78
C SER A 339 5.36 -19.74 10.61
N VAL A 340 4.35 -19.08 10.03
CA VAL A 340 3.59 -18.00 10.69
C VAL A 340 2.96 -18.48 11.99
N LYS A 341 2.25 -19.62 11.95
CA LYS A 341 1.56 -20.19 13.11
C LYS A 341 2.49 -20.62 14.26
N ASP A 342 3.76 -20.91 13.95
CA ASP A 342 4.75 -21.33 14.95
C ASP A 342 5.58 -20.14 15.49
N GLY A 343 5.23 -18.90 15.08
CA GLY A 343 5.88 -17.68 15.55
C GLY A 343 7.24 -17.40 14.90
N GLU A 344 7.56 -18.06 13.78
CA GLU A 344 8.81 -17.81 13.05
C GLU A 344 8.80 -16.50 12.26
N VAL A 345 7.64 -15.88 12.06
CA VAL A 345 7.49 -14.63 11.31
C VAL A 345 6.94 -13.56 12.23
N MET A 346 7.58 -12.40 12.21
CA MET A 346 7.16 -11.23 12.97
C MET A 346 7.40 -9.97 12.15
N PHE A 347 6.80 -8.88 12.56
CA PHE A 347 6.99 -7.56 11.98
C PHE A 347 6.91 -6.48 13.05
N VAL A 348 7.55 -5.36 12.77
CA VAL A 348 7.56 -4.16 13.62
C VAL A 348 7.37 -2.93 12.72
N PRO A 349 7.08 -1.74 13.26
CA PRO A 349 7.20 -0.50 12.48
C PRO A 349 8.59 -0.39 11.86
N MET A 350 8.72 0.37 10.78
CA MET A 350 10.05 0.79 10.35
C MET A 350 10.73 1.59 11.47
N PRO A 351 12.07 1.56 11.57
CA PRO A 351 12.77 2.22 12.67
C PRO A 351 12.53 3.74 12.67
N ARG A 352 12.53 4.35 13.86
CA ARG A 352 12.44 5.80 13.99
C ARG A 352 13.81 6.49 13.85
N MET A 353 13.80 7.78 13.56
CA MET A 353 14.99 8.62 13.68
C MET A 353 15.53 8.60 15.11
N ASP A 354 16.87 8.66 15.27
CA ASP A 354 17.52 8.61 16.59
C ASP A 354 17.16 9.81 17.49
N ASP A 355 16.93 10.97 16.90
CA ASP A 355 16.61 12.23 17.57
C ASP A 355 15.11 12.52 17.65
N SER A 356 14.26 11.58 17.28
CA SER A 356 12.80 11.68 17.34
C SER A 356 12.22 10.64 18.30
N ASP A 357 11.14 10.99 18.96
CA ASP A 357 10.31 10.07 19.75
C ASP A 357 9.16 9.45 18.95
N LYS A 358 9.07 9.77 17.64
CA LYS A 358 7.96 9.37 16.76
C LYS A 358 8.36 8.28 15.78
N TYR A 359 7.55 7.24 15.72
CA TYR A 359 7.54 6.28 14.63
C TYR A 359 6.56 6.78 13.56
N TYR A 360 7.08 7.30 12.46
CA TYR A 360 6.28 7.64 11.29
C TYR A 360 6.01 6.39 10.46
N VAL A 361 4.77 6.25 10.03
CA VAL A 361 4.32 5.06 9.29
C VAL A 361 3.93 5.45 7.87
N SER A 362 4.56 4.81 6.91
CA SER A 362 4.13 4.84 5.52
C SER A 362 2.68 4.35 5.45
N THR A 363 1.76 5.23 5.10
CA THR A 363 0.33 5.00 5.31
C THR A 363 -0.44 5.23 4.00
N GLY A 364 -1.27 4.28 3.65
CA GLY A 364 -2.34 4.44 2.70
C GLY A 364 -3.68 4.57 3.42
N VAL A 365 -4.74 4.35 2.70
CA VAL A 365 -6.11 4.46 3.22
C VAL A 365 -6.94 3.25 2.82
N ASN A 366 -7.63 2.70 3.79
CA ASN A 366 -8.75 1.80 3.52
C ASN A 366 -9.96 2.69 3.22
N GLY A 367 -10.37 2.75 1.97
CA GLY A 367 -11.41 3.67 1.55
C GLY A 367 -11.87 3.44 0.12
N TYR A 368 -12.84 4.26 -0.29
CA TYR A 368 -13.52 4.11 -1.56
C TYR A 368 -13.74 5.45 -2.24
N LEU A 369 -13.74 5.42 -3.57
CA LEU A 369 -14.03 6.54 -4.46
C LEU A 369 -15.36 6.30 -5.17
N LEU A 370 -16.20 7.34 -5.27
CA LEU A 370 -17.42 7.32 -6.06
C LEU A 370 -17.07 7.65 -7.51
N CYS A 371 -17.43 6.77 -8.44
CA CYS A 371 -17.12 6.97 -9.86
C CYS A 371 -17.95 8.11 -10.47
N LYS A 372 -17.41 8.76 -11.48
CA LYS A 372 -18.14 9.74 -12.28
C LYS A 372 -19.39 9.12 -12.87
N ASN A 373 -20.54 9.79 -12.76
CA ASN A 373 -21.85 9.31 -13.22
C ASN A 373 -22.25 7.96 -12.57
N ALA A 374 -21.82 7.69 -11.33
CA ALA A 374 -22.23 6.50 -10.61
C ALA A 374 -23.77 6.40 -10.56
N PRO A 375 -24.36 5.24 -10.92
CA PRO A 375 -25.81 5.11 -10.99
C PRO A 375 -26.50 5.06 -9.62
N ASN A 376 -25.77 4.75 -8.54
CA ASN A 376 -26.34 4.53 -7.21
C ASN A 376 -25.50 5.18 -6.08
N PRO A 377 -25.43 6.52 -6.00
CA PRO A 377 -24.70 7.20 -4.94
C PRO A 377 -25.31 6.95 -3.54
N ASP A 378 -26.62 6.75 -3.41
CA ASP A 378 -27.27 6.43 -2.14
C ASP A 378 -26.83 5.03 -1.63
N GLY A 379 -26.71 4.07 -2.53
CA GLY A 379 -26.17 2.75 -2.20
C GLY A 379 -24.70 2.82 -1.77
N PHE A 380 -23.89 3.63 -2.44
CA PHE A 380 -22.52 3.91 -2.04
C PHE A 380 -22.45 4.50 -0.63
N ASN A 381 -23.27 5.53 -0.33
CA ASN A 381 -23.34 6.13 1.00
C ASN A 381 -23.72 5.09 2.07
N ALA A 382 -24.75 4.29 1.81
CA ALA A 382 -25.16 3.22 2.72
C ALA A 382 -24.03 2.22 2.99
N PHE A 383 -23.30 1.81 1.95
CA PHE A 383 -22.20 0.85 2.06
C PHE A 383 -21.01 1.40 2.83
N VAL A 384 -20.55 2.62 2.55
CA VAL A 384 -19.39 3.20 3.25
C VAL A 384 -19.69 3.47 4.72
N ASN A 385 -20.95 3.80 5.08
CA ASN A 385 -21.37 3.88 6.47
C ASN A 385 -21.30 2.49 7.16
N CYS A 386 -21.72 1.42 6.48
CA CYS A 386 -21.56 0.05 6.99
C CYS A 386 -20.08 -0.30 7.21
N CYS A 387 -19.23 0.04 6.26
CA CYS A 387 -17.78 -0.18 6.38
C CYS A 387 -17.21 0.57 7.59
N LYS A 388 -17.59 1.83 7.77
CA LYS A 388 -17.09 2.65 8.88
C LYS A 388 -17.54 2.13 10.23
N VAL A 389 -18.83 1.80 10.38
CA VAL A 389 -19.38 1.26 11.62
C VAL A 389 -18.77 -0.11 11.94
N ALA A 390 -18.69 -1.02 10.98
CA ALA A 390 -18.06 -2.33 11.18
C ALA A 390 -16.59 -2.19 11.59
N ASN A 391 -15.83 -1.33 10.91
CA ASN A 391 -14.42 -1.08 11.24
C ASN A 391 -14.24 -0.55 12.67
N SER A 392 -15.13 0.33 13.13
CA SER A 392 -15.03 0.94 14.45
C SER A 392 -15.45 0.01 15.59
N GLU A 393 -16.40 -0.91 15.35
CA GLU A 393 -17.11 -1.60 16.41
C GLU A 393 -16.76 -3.10 16.54
N VAL A 394 -16.33 -3.75 15.45
CA VAL A 394 -16.13 -5.21 15.43
C VAL A 394 -14.73 -5.61 14.93
N GLN A 395 -13.71 -4.88 15.32
CA GLN A 395 -12.30 -5.21 15.02
C GLN A 395 -11.89 -6.59 15.54
N ASN A 396 -12.48 -7.03 16.66
CA ASN A 396 -12.27 -8.37 17.21
C ASN A 396 -12.60 -9.47 16.19
N ILE A 397 -13.62 -9.29 15.36
CA ILE A 397 -13.98 -10.26 14.32
C ILE A 397 -12.85 -10.36 13.28
N THR A 398 -12.29 -9.22 12.84
CA THR A 398 -11.15 -9.20 11.94
C THR A 398 -9.93 -9.90 12.54
N GLU A 399 -9.63 -9.66 13.80
CA GLU A 399 -8.52 -10.31 14.51
C GLU A 399 -8.70 -11.83 14.62
N GLU A 400 -9.90 -12.28 14.93
CA GLU A 400 -10.23 -13.71 14.94
C GLU A 400 -10.08 -14.35 13.56
N GLN A 401 -10.48 -13.63 12.50
CA GLN A 401 -10.31 -14.08 11.11
C GLN A 401 -8.83 -14.20 10.73
N LEU A 402 -7.99 -13.23 11.10
CA LEU A 402 -6.54 -13.29 10.87
C LEU A 402 -5.91 -14.53 11.53
N LYS A 403 -6.31 -14.84 12.76
CA LYS A 403 -5.85 -16.05 13.47
C LYS A 403 -6.36 -17.32 12.80
N ASN A 404 -7.65 -17.38 12.51
CA ASN A 404 -8.31 -18.59 12.02
C ASN A 404 -8.02 -18.90 10.55
N ASP A 405 -7.92 -17.86 9.70
CA ASP A 405 -7.72 -18.04 8.28
C ASP A 405 -6.23 -18.13 7.91
N TYR A 406 -5.34 -17.40 8.61
CA TYR A 406 -3.95 -17.25 8.25
C TYR A 406 -2.93 -17.71 9.30
N GLY A 407 -3.42 -18.12 10.48
CA GLY A 407 -2.57 -18.63 11.54
C GLY A 407 -1.75 -17.56 12.27
N TRP A 408 -2.20 -16.32 12.27
CA TRP A 408 -1.52 -15.23 12.97
C TRP A 408 -1.44 -15.51 14.48
N THR A 409 -0.29 -15.21 15.06
CA THR A 409 -0.07 -15.32 16.50
C THR A 409 -0.65 -14.13 17.26
N ASP A 410 -0.81 -14.25 18.56
CA ASP A 410 -1.22 -13.13 19.41
C ASP A 410 -0.27 -11.94 19.33
N ASP A 411 1.05 -12.21 19.27
CA ASP A 411 2.07 -11.17 19.14
C ASP A 411 1.94 -10.38 17.81
N MET A 412 1.63 -11.06 16.71
CA MET A 412 1.35 -10.40 15.44
C MET A 412 0.10 -9.52 15.52
N ILE A 413 -0.97 -9.98 16.16
CA ILE A 413 -2.20 -9.22 16.36
C ILE A 413 -1.94 -7.95 17.19
N GLU A 414 -1.25 -8.08 18.31
CA GLU A 414 -0.91 -6.93 19.16
C GLU A 414 0.01 -5.93 18.45
N MET A 415 0.99 -6.40 17.69
CA MET A 415 1.85 -5.52 16.88
C MET A 415 1.06 -4.84 15.76
N ARG A 416 0.12 -5.54 15.12
CA ARG A 416 -0.77 -4.94 14.12
C ARG A 416 -1.57 -3.77 14.73
N LYS A 417 -2.17 -3.95 15.91
CA LYS A 417 -2.88 -2.88 16.63
C LYS A 417 -1.96 -1.68 16.87
N THR A 418 -0.76 -1.96 17.38
CA THR A 418 0.26 -0.92 17.64
C THR A 418 0.59 -0.14 16.37
N ILE A 419 0.83 -0.80 15.25
CA ILE A 419 1.18 -0.15 13.99
C ILE A 419 0.00 0.67 13.43
N TYR A 420 -1.24 0.19 13.54
CA TYR A 420 -2.42 0.97 13.16
C TYR A 420 -2.57 2.24 14.02
N ASP A 421 -2.32 2.15 15.32
CA ASP A 421 -2.35 3.32 16.21
C ASP A 421 -1.24 4.32 15.87
N LEU A 422 -0.04 3.85 15.58
CA LEU A 422 1.06 4.69 15.08
C LEU A 422 0.69 5.36 13.75
N ALA A 423 0.08 4.63 12.82
CA ALA A 423 -0.35 5.16 11.54
C ALA A 423 -1.46 6.21 11.68
N ARG A 424 -2.34 6.10 12.67
CA ARG A 424 -3.34 7.14 12.98
C ARG A 424 -2.71 8.38 13.61
N GLN A 425 -1.65 8.21 14.40
CA GLN A 425 -0.97 9.31 15.10
C GLN A 425 0.04 10.03 14.21
N ASN A 426 0.84 9.28 13.45
CA ASN A 426 1.96 9.78 12.66
C ASN A 426 1.91 9.22 11.22
N PRO A 427 0.83 9.44 10.46
CA PRO A 427 0.72 8.93 9.10
C PRO A 427 1.64 9.70 8.16
N VAL A 428 2.19 8.99 7.18
CA VAL A 428 2.86 9.58 6.03
C VAL A 428 2.16 9.08 4.77
N PHE A 429 1.41 9.98 4.13
CA PHE A 429 0.67 9.70 2.90
C PHE A 429 1.48 10.18 1.70
N ASP A 430 1.93 9.27 0.86
CA ASP A 430 2.67 9.59 -0.36
C ASP A 430 1.75 9.49 -1.58
N PHE A 431 1.60 10.60 -2.29
CA PHE A 431 0.72 10.74 -3.45
C PHE A 431 1.43 10.62 -4.79
N GLN A 432 2.71 10.23 -4.82
CA GLN A 432 3.52 10.21 -6.04
C GLN A 432 2.92 9.39 -7.19
N ASP A 433 2.22 8.29 -6.88
CA ASP A 433 1.57 7.44 -7.88
C ASP A 433 0.15 7.89 -8.21
N GLY A 434 -0.42 8.78 -7.40
CA GLY A 434 -1.79 9.26 -7.52
C GLY A 434 -1.97 10.55 -8.30
N VAL A 435 -0.93 11.15 -8.84
CA VAL A 435 -1.00 12.43 -9.57
C VAL A 435 -1.16 12.22 -11.08
N SER A 436 -0.21 11.54 -11.70
CA SER A 436 -0.22 11.25 -13.12
C SER A 436 0.74 10.10 -13.46
N ALA A 437 0.56 9.46 -14.61
CA ALA A 437 1.48 8.44 -15.09
C ALA A 437 2.90 9.00 -15.33
N GLU A 438 3.01 10.27 -15.76
CA GLU A 438 4.28 10.95 -15.96
C GLU A 438 5.04 11.10 -14.63
N LEU A 439 4.38 11.59 -13.59
CA LEU A 439 5.00 11.72 -12.26
C LEU A 439 5.37 10.35 -11.68
N SER A 440 4.48 9.38 -11.72
CA SER A 440 4.75 8.03 -11.24
C SER A 440 5.99 7.43 -11.91
N THR A 441 6.13 7.60 -13.22
CA THR A 441 7.30 7.18 -13.99
C THR A 441 8.59 7.86 -13.54
N LEU A 442 8.55 9.18 -13.36
CA LEU A 442 9.70 9.96 -12.90
C LEU A 442 10.10 9.55 -11.47
N MET A 443 9.11 9.37 -10.59
CA MET A 443 9.34 9.01 -9.19
C MET A 443 9.90 7.59 -9.02
N GLN A 444 9.69 6.67 -9.96
CA GLN A 444 10.37 5.36 -9.92
C GLN A 444 11.90 5.53 -9.97
N THR A 445 12.40 6.44 -10.79
CA THR A 445 13.83 6.77 -10.84
C THR A 445 14.29 7.44 -9.55
N VAL A 446 13.52 8.40 -9.04
CA VAL A 446 13.82 9.14 -7.80
C VAL A 446 13.87 8.19 -6.59
N ASN A 447 12.91 7.31 -6.44
CA ASN A 447 12.86 6.34 -5.33
C ASN A 447 14.04 5.37 -5.29
N GLN A 448 14.67 5.12 -6.42
CA GLN A 448 15.78 4.17 -6.52
C GLN A 448 17.15 4.85 -6.53
N ALA A 449 17.21 6.19 -6.65
CA ALA A 449 18.46 6.92 -6.93
C ALA A 449 19.57 6.61 -5.94
N THR A 450 19.28 6.60 -4.65
CA THR A 450 20.26 6.37 -3.58
C THR A 450 20.47 4.88 -3.24
N MET A 451 19.57 4.00 -3.66
CA MET A 451 19.59 2.57 -3.32
C MET A 451 19.63 1.64 -4.53
N ILE A 452 19.88 2.16 -5.72
CA ILE A 452 20.07 1.32 -6.90
C ILE A 452 21.40 0.59 -6.79
N THR A 453 21.35 -0.75 -6.84
CA THR A 453 22.52 -1.60 -6.70
C THR A 453 23.28 -1.73 -8.02
N GLY A 454 24.47 -2.38 -7.97
CA GLY A 454 25.28 -2.58 -9.17
C GLY A 454 26.11 -1.35 -9.58
N GLY A 455 26.38 -0.42 -8.66
CA GLY A 455 27.23 0.74 -8.90
C GLY A 455 26.53 1.94 -9.56
N GLY A 456 25.19 1.88 -9.66
CA GLY A 456 24.39 2.94 -10.27
C GLY A 456 23.81 3.96 -9.29
N ALA A 457 24.02 3.81 -7.98
CA ALA A 457 23.50 4.73 -6.97
C ALA A 457 24.14 6.11 -7.08
N THR A 458 23.30 7.15 -6.98
CA THR A 458 23.69 8.56 -6.94
C THR A 458 23.38 9.15 -5.56
N THR A 459 24.07 10.23 -5.20
CA THR A 459 23.73 10.95 -3.97
C THR A 459 22.37 11.62 -4.09
N TRP A 460 21.71 11.86 -2.96
CA TRP A 460 20.43 12.57 -2.97
C TRP A 460 20.56 13.98 -3.54
N THR A 461 21.65 14.67 -3.26
CA THR A 461 21.93 16.00 -3.81
C THR A 461 21.94 16.00 -5.34
N GLU A 462 22.58 15.02 -5.97
CA GLU A 462 22.58 14.84 -7.42
C GLU A 462 21.17 14.52 -7.95
N CYS A 463 20.45 13.61 -7.28
CA CYS A 463 19.08 13.26 -7.64
C CYS A 463 18.14 14.48 -7.62
N VAL A 464 18.21 15.30 -6.57
CA VAL A 464 17.42 16.54 -6.45
C VAL A 464 17.78 17.51 -7.55
N ALA A 465 19.08 17.74 -7.80
CA ALA A 465 19.54 18.66 -8.86
C ALA A 465 19.02 18.28 -10.25
N GLU A 466 18.92 16.98 -10.53
CA GLU A 466 18.47 16.46 -11.83
C GLU A 466 16.94 16.47 -11.98
N ASN A 467 16.18 16.20 -10.92
CA ASN A 467 14.76 15.85 -11.06
C ASN A 467 13.78 16.87 -10.45
N GLN A 468 14.20 17.69 -9.48
CA GLN A 468 13.29 18.57 -8.73
C GLN A 468 12.47 19.50 -9.63
N LYS A 469 13.08 20.10 -10.65
CA LYS A 469 12.38 21.04 -11.54
C LYS A 469 11.27 20.36 -12.34
N ALA A 470 11.50 19.14 -12.80
CA ALA A 470 10.48 18.37 -13.53
C ALA A 470 9.33 17.99 -12.60
N VAL A 471 9.62 17.56 -11.38
CA VAL A 471 8.62 17.25 -10.36
C VAL A 471 7.79 18.48 -10.01
N ASP A 472 8.44 19.63 -9.76
CA ASP A 472 7.77 20.91 -9.45
C ASP A 472 6.84 21.35 -10.58
N TYR A 473 7.27 21.19 -11.83
CA TYR A 473 6.44 21.52 -12.99
C TYR A 473 5.17 20.66 -13.05
N ILE A 474 5.30 19.34 -12.92
CA ILE A 474 4.15 18.43 -12.97
C ILE A 474 3.17 18.71 -11.82
N ILE A 475 3.67 18.96 -10.61
CA ILE A 475 2.85 19.29 -9.44
C ILE A 475 2.11 20.62 -9.64
N LYS A 476 2.80 21.62 -10.16
CA LYS A 476 2.19 22.93 -10.47
C LYS A 476 1.04 22.79 -11.46
N GLU A 477 1.25 22.04 -12.54
CA GLU A 477 0.20 21.78 -13.54
C GLU A 477 -0.98 21.01 -12.93
N ALA A 478 -0.71 20.00 -12.11
CA ALA A 478 -1.75 19.22 -11.43
C ALA A 478 -2.59 20.07 -10.47
N ASN A 479 -1.95 20.98 -9.71
CA ASN A 479 -2.65 21.90 -8.81
C ASN A 479 -3.49 22.97 -9.54
N ALA A 480 -3.12 23.31 -10.79
CA ALA A 480 -3.82 24.30 -11.60
C ALA A 480 -4.98 23.70 -12.43
N ASN A 481 -4.86 22.43 -12.85
CA ASN A 481 -5.78 21.77 -13.77
C ASN A 481 -6.74 20.85 -13.02
N VAL A 482 -7.64 21.45 -12.25
CA VAL A 482 -8.72 20.70 -11.60
C VAL A 482 -9.95 20.73 -12.50
N ALA A 483 -10.49 19.57 -12.85
CA ALA A 483 -11.75 19.48 -13.59
C ALA A 483 -12.88 20.08 -12.75
N GLU A 484 -13.66 21.01 -13.34
CA GLU A 484 -14.85 21.60 -12.75
C GLU A 484 -16.03 20.60 -12.68
#